data_62a2689d63fcce87249905b241c96e3d
#
_entry.id   62a2689d63fcce87249905b241c96e3d
#
_cell.length_a   1.000
_cell.length_b   1.000
_cell.length_c   1.000
_cell.angle_alpha   90.00
_cell.angle_beta   90.00
_cell.angle_gamma   90.00
#
_symmetry.space_group_name_H-M   'P 1'
#
loop_
_entity.id
_entity.type
_entity.pdbx_description
1 polymer ?
#
loop_
_entity_poly.entity_id
_entity_poly.type
_entity_poly.pdbx_seq_one_letter_code
_entity_poly.pdbx_strand_id
1 'polypeptide(L)'
;YLAQEADFSSERTIYAEMLSVFDLQISQEKQLRQMEAQMGELTGADLASLMSRYDSLTETFRQNKGFTYESDIKNVLNGFKFDETFWTQSVSSLSGGQKTRLALAKILLENPAFLILDEPTNHLDIETLLWLENYLKNYRGAILIVSHDRYFLDKVTTETLELSRGKLEKYIGNYSK
;
A
#
# COMPACT_ATOMS: atom_id res chain seq x y z
N TYR A 1 5.64 6.18 -8.76
CA TYR A 1 6.24 5.62 -9.97
C TYR A 1 6.85 4.27 -9.63
N LEU A 2 6.31 3.19 -10.18
CA LEU A 2 6.92 1.88 -10.10
C LEU A 2 8.01 1.81 -11.19
N ALA A 3 9.28 1.91 -10.78
CA ALA A 3 10.37 1.58 -11.68
C ALA A 3 10.36 0.06 -11.94
N GLN A 4 10.60 -0.36 -13.16
CA GLN A 4 10.68 -1.79 -13.55
C GLN A 4 11.72 -2.60 -12.77
N GLU A 5 12.69 -1.94 -12.13
CA GLU A 5 13.68 -2.52 -11.23
C GLU A 5 13.54 -1.86 -9.85
N ALA A 6 12.76 -2.50 -8.98
CA ALA A 6 12.77 -2.15 -7.58
C ALA A 6 14.10 -2.64 -6.98
N ASP A 7 15.02 -1.72 -6.76
CA ASP A 7 16.30 -1.99 -6.11
C ASP A 7 16.09 -2.12 -4.60
N PHE A 8 15.65 -3.30 -4.18
CA PHE A 8 15.63 -3.66 -2.76
C PHE A 8 17.04 -4.07 -2.34
N SER A 9 17.85 -3.11 -1.93
CA SER A 9 19.18 -3.33 -1.36
C SER A 9 19.13 -3.72 0.13
N SER A 10 17.95 -3.83 0.72
CA SER A 10 17.79 -4.08 2.15
C SER A 10 17.87 -5.57 2.48
N GLU A 11 18.59 -5.92 3.55
CA GLU A 11 18.58 -7.25 4.17
C GLU A 11 17.31 -7.48 5.03
N ARG A 12 16.35 -6.56 4.97
CA ARG A 12 15.10 -6.66 5.74
C ARG A 12 14.29 -7.88 5.29
N THR A 13 13.50 -8.40 6.21
CA THR A 13 12.49 -9.39 5.86
C THR A 13 11.37 -8.75 5.05
N ILE A 14 10.63 -9.56 4.29
CA ILE A 14 9.46 -9.09 3.50
C ILE A 14 8.48 -8.34 4.40
N TYR A 15 8.12 -8.89 5.57
CA TYR A 15 7.20 -8.22 6.48
C TYR A 15 7.76 -6.91 7.03
N ALA A 16 9.05 -6.86 7.40
CA ALA A 16 9.68 -5.64 7.88
C ALA A 16 9.77 -4.56 6.81
N GLU A 17 9.95 -4.95 5.54
CA GLU A 17 9.93 -4.02 4.41
C GLU A 17 8.54 -3.41 4.19
N MET A 18 7.47 -4.20 4.31
CA MET A 18 6.10 -3.70 4.23
C MET A 18 5.73 -2.85 5.45
N LEU A 19 6.19 -3.24 6.63
CA LEU A 19 5.96 -2.52 7.87
C LEU A 19 6.57 -1.12 7.85
N SER A 20 7.68 -0.91 7.13
CA SER A 20 8.35 0.40 7.02
C SER A 20 7.49 1.50 6.37
N VAL A 21 6.43 1.13 5.67
CA VAL A 21 5.42 2.10 5.17
C VAL A 21 4.68 2.80 6.31
N PHE A 22 4.62 2.16 7.48
CA PHE A 22 3.81 2.58 8.64
C PHE A 22 4.66 3.07 9.82
N ASP A 23 5.87 3.58 9.58
CA ASP A 23 6.76 4.09 10.63
C ASP A 23 6.10 5.16 11.50
N LEU A 24 5.25 6.02 10.90
CA LEU A 24 4.48 7.03 11.64
C LEU A 24 3.48 6.38 12.60
N GLN A 25 2.71 5.41 12.13
CA GLN A 25 1.71 4.69 12.92
C GLN A 25 2.37 3.92 14.06
N ILE A 26 3.47 3.24 13.79
CA ILE A 26 4.26 2.51 14.80
C ILE A 26 4.78 3.46 15.88
N SER A 27 5.27 4.65 15.48
CA SER A 27 5.71 5.67 16.41
C SER A 27 4.57 6.19 17.28
N GLN A 28 3.40 6.46 16.70
CA GLN A 28 2.21 6.90 17.39
C GLN A 28 1.70 5.83 18.37
N GLU A 29 1.65 4.57 17.96
CA GLU A 29 1.27 3.45 18.83
C GLU A 29 2.19 3.34 20.06
N LYS A 30 3.50 3.45 19.84
CA LYS A 30 4.47 3.47 20.95
C LYS A 30 4.23 4.61 21.92
N GLN A 31 3.91 5.81 21.40
CA GLN A 31 3.58 6.96 22.26
C GLN A 31 2.29 6.73 23.05
N LEU A 32 1.25 6.17 22.43
CA LEU A 32 0.00 5.83 23.12
C LEU A 32 0.25 4.86 24.27
N ARG A 33 1.02 3.78 24.04
CA ARG A 33 1.37 2.81 25.09
C ARG A 33 2.18 3.44 26.23
N GLN A 34 3.07 4.39 25.92
CA GLN A 34 3.82 5.13 26.94
C GLN A 34 2.90 6.03 27.79
N MET A 35 1.93 6.71 27.15
CA MET A 35 0.94 7.51 27.86
C MET A 35 0.04 6.64 28.74
N GLU A 36 -0.40 5.49 28.29
CA GLU A 36 -1.17 4.51 29.07
C GLU A 36 -0.42 4.09 30.34
N ALA A 37 0.87 3.78 30.22
CA ALA A 37 1.69 3.42 31.37
C ALA A 37 1.80 4.58 32.38
N GLN A 38 1.98 5.82 31.91
CA GLN A 38 2.08 7.01 32.76
C GLN A 38 0.76 7.36 33.48
N MET A 39 -0.40 7.06 32.87
CA MET A 39 -1.71 7.35 33.46
C MET A 39 -1.91 6.63 34.81
N GLY A 40 -1.29 5.48 35.00
CA GLY A 40 -1.36 4.73 36.26
C GLY A 40 -0.63 5.41 37.45
N GLU A 41 0.28 6.35 37.15
CA GLU A 41 1.14 7.01 38.16
C GLU A 41 0.70 8.45 38.45
N LEU A 42 -0.19 9.03 37.62
CA LEU A 42 -0.60 10.43 37.70
C LEU A 42 -1.98 10.58 38.33
N THR A 43 -2.21 11.76 38.95
CA THR A 43 -3.51 12.14 39.55
C THR A 43 -3.82 13.62 39.29
N GLY A 44 -5.08 14.00 39.46
CA GLY A 44 -5.51 15.41 39.40
C GLY A 44 -5.32 16.06 38.02
N ALA A 45 -4.79 17.26 37.99
CA ALA A 45 -4.65 18.07 36.78
C ALA A 45 -3.66 17.46 35.76
N ASP A 46 -2.61 16.80 36.22
CA ASP A 46 -1.60 16.19 35.35
C ASP A 46 -2.20 14.98 34.62
N LEU A 47 -2.99 14.16 35.30
CA LEU A 47 -3.74 13.07 34.66
C LEU A 47 -4.72 13.61 33.62
N ALA A 48 -5.49 14.65 33.94
CA ALA A 48 -6.44 15.23 32.99
C ALA A 48 -5.75 15.79 31.74
N SER A 49 -4.58 16.43 31.89
CA SER A 49 -3.78 16.92 30.77
C SER A 49 -3.26 15.77 29.89
N LEU A 50 -2.76 14.70 30.52
CA LEU A 50 -2.27 13.52 29.78
C LEU A 50 -3.41 12.83 29.02
N MET A 51 -4.58 12.67 29.63
CA MET A 51 -5.77 12.09 28.99
C MET A 51 -6.20 12.89 27.75
N SER A 52 -6.23 14.23 27.83
CA SER A 52 -6.56 15.08 26.67
C SER A 52 -5.57 14.88 25.52
N ARG A 53 -4.28 14.74 25.82
CA ARG A 53 -3.25 14.45 24.79
C ARG A 53 -3.39 13.06 24.20
N TYR A 54 -3.70 12.08 25.03
CA TYR A 54 -3.97 10.70 24.61
C TYR A 54 -5.15 10.62 23.65
N ASP A 55 -6.26 11.28 23.97
CA ASP A 55 -7.45 11.33 23.13
C ASP A 55 -7.14 11.96 21.76
N SER A 56 -6.41 13.07 21.75
CA SER A 56 -6.01 13.75 20.52
C SER A 56 -5.09 12.88 19.65
N LEU A 57 -4.13 12.19 20.26
CA LEU A 57 -3.22 11.28 19.55
C LEU A 57 -3.95 10.05 19.05
N THR A 58 -4.88 9.48 19.83
CA THR A 58 -5.72 8.35 19.44
C THR A 58 -6.58 8.67 18.21
N GLU A 59 -7.15 9.88 18.19
CA GLU A 59 -7.91 10.33 17.01
C GLU A 59 -7.02 10.46 15.77
N THR A 60 -5.82 11.05 15.92
CA THR A 60 -4.84 11.14 14.83
C THR A 60 -4.38 9.76 14.35
N PHE A 61 -4.12 8.85 15.29
CA PHE A 61 -3.75 7.47 15.00
C PHE A 61 -4.84 6.73 14.21
N ARG A 62 -6.11 6.92 14.61
CA ARG A 62 -7.26 6.36 13.90
C ARG A 62 -7.39 6.91 12.48
N GLN A 63 -7.26 8.22 12.30
CA GLN A 63 -7.31 8.88 10.99
C GLN A 63 -6.20 8.40 10.06
N ASN A 64 -5.02 8.10 10.60
CA ASN A 64 -3.87 7.55 9.89
C ASN A 64 -3.93 6.03 9.71
N LYS A 65 -5.10 5.39 9.89
CA LYS A 65 -5.27 3.92 9.79
C LYS A 65 -4.43 3.12 10.79
N GLY A 66 -4.09 3.71 11.94
CA GLY A 66 -3.23 3.07 12.94
C GLY A 66 -3.79 1.75 13.49
N PHE A 67 -5.11 1.57 13.54
CA PHE A 67 -5.72 0.32 13.99
C PHE A 67 -5.83 -0.75 12.90
N THR A 68 -5.53 -0.45 11.64
CA THR A 68 -5.73 -1.38 10.51
C THR A 68 -4.47 -1.70 9.74
N TYR A 69 -3.35 -1.01 9.98
CA TYR A 69 -2.15 -1.15 9.16
C TYR A 69 -1.61 -2.58 9.10
N GLU A 70 -1.65 -3.34 10.21
CA GLU A 70 -1.21 -4.74 10.20
C GLU A 70 -2.11 -5.63 9.33
N SER A 71 -3.44 -5.42 9.40
CA SER A 71 -4.37 -6.15 8.55
C SER A 71 -4.26 -5.75 7.08
N ASP A 72 -3.96 -4.47 6.80
CA ASP A 72 -3.73 -3.97 5.45
C ASP A 72 -2.46 -4.63 4.86
N ILE A 73 -1.36 -4.74 5.63
CA ILE A 73 -0.14 -5.45 5.24
C ILE A 73 -0.45 -6.91 4.88
N LYS A 74 -1.13 -7.63 5.79
CA LYS A 74 -1.48 -9.04 5.60
C LYS A 74 -2.35 -9.25 4.36
N ASN A 75 -3.36 -8.40 4.17
CA ASN A 75 -4.25 -8.47 3.02
C ASN A 75 -3.48 -8.27 1.71
N VAL A 76 -2.62 -7.27 1.63
CA VAL A 76 -1.84 -6.99 0.42
C VAL A 76 -0.81 -8.09 0.15
N LEU A 77 -0.05 -8.54 1.15
CA LEU A 77 0.90 -9.64 1.00
C LEU A 77 0.24 -10.91 0.50
N ASN A 78 -0.90 -11.30 1.09
CA ASN A 78 -1.65 -12.48 0.66
C ASN A 78 -2.18 -12.32 -0.77
N GLY A 79 -2.66 -11.12 -1.14
CA GLY A 79 -3.09 -10.82 -2.50
C GLY A 79 -2.00 -11.02 -3.55
N PHE A 80 -0.75 -10.74 -3.19
CA PHE A 80 0.43 -10.97 -4.04
C PHE A 80 1.09 -12.34 -3.83
N LYS A 81 0.43 -13.29 -3.13
CA LYS A 81 0.93 -14.65 -2.88
C LYS A 81 2.22 -14.70 -2.04
N PHE A 82 2.40 -13.73 -1.15
CA PHE A 82 3.38 -13.79 -0.08
C PHE A 82 2.66 -14.23 1.19
N ASP A 83 2.47 -15.55 1.36
CA ASP A 83 1.89 -16.13 2.57
C ASP A 83 2.85 -16.00 3.78
N GLU A 84 2.39 -16.41 4.95
CA GLU A 84 3.16 -16.26 6.20
C GLU A 84 4.56 -16.92 6.16
N THR A 85 4.76 -17.94 5.31
CA THR A 85 6.06 -18.61 5.16
C THR A 85 7.10 -17.73 4.48
N PHE A 86 6.67 -16.76 3.67
CA PHE A 86 7.53 -15.77 3.04
C PHE A 86 7.90 -14.61 3.95
N TRP A 87 7.08 -14.28 4.95
CA TRP A 87 7.21 -13.01 5.68
C TRP A 87 8.55 -12.82 6.41
N THR A 88 9.16 -13.91 6.84
CA THR A 88 10.47 -13.90 7.52
C THR A 88 11.66 -14.02 6.58
N GLN A 89 11.42 -14.24 5.29
CA GLN A 89 12.48 -14.33 4.28
C GLN A 89 13.06 -12.95 4.00
N SER A 90 14.37 -12.90 3.71
CA SER A 90 15.01 -11.66 3.27
C SER A 90 14.53 -11.26 1.87
N VAL A 91 14.27 -9.97 1.68
CA VAL A 91 13.92 -9.41 0.37
C VAL A 91 15.03 -9.65 -0.66
N SER A 92 16.30 -9.71 -0.21
CA SER A 92 17.44 -9.99 -1.09
C SER A 92 17.37 -11.39 -1.74
N SER A 93 16.73 -12.36 -1.08
CA SER A 93 16.60 -13.74 -1.58
C SER A 93 15.50 -13.92 -2.63
N LEU A 94 14.67 -12.92 -2.89
CA LEU A 94 13.59 -12.97 -3.84
C LEU A 94 14.09 -12.97 -5.28
N SER A 95 13.40 -13.71 -6.17
CA SER A 95 13.59 -13.60 -7.61
C SER A 95 13.19 -12.20 -8.13
N GLY A 96 13.65 -11.83 -9.33
CA GLY A 96 13.30 -10.54 -9.94
C GLY A 96 11.78 -10.31 -10.03
N GLY A 97 11.02 -11.30 -10.50
CA GLY A 97 9.55 -11.21 -10.55
C GLY A 97 8.88 -11.11 -9.18
N GLN A 98 9.43 -11.76 -8.14
CA GLN A 98 8.96 -11.61 -6.77
C GLN A 98 9.26 -10.22 -6.22
N LYS A 99 10.44 -9.65 -6.51
CA LYS A 99 10.80 -8.28 -6.13
C LYS A 99 9.85 -7.27 -6.77
N THR A 100 9.56 -7.41 -8.06
CA THR A 100 8.59 -6.54 -8.75
C THR A 100 7.21 -6.62 -8.12
N ARG A 101 6.72 -7.82 -7.79
CA ARG A 101 5.44 -8.00 -7.09
C ARG A 101 5.45 -7.37 -5.69
N LEU A 102 6.53 -7.52 -4.94
CA LEU A 102 6.66 -6.91 -3.62
C LEU A 102 6.70 -5.38 -3.70
N ALA A 103 7.38 -4.82 -4.71
CA ALA A 103 7.41 -3.38 -4.94
C ALA A 103 6.02 -2.83 -5.26
N LEU A 104 5.26 -3.53 -6.12
CA LEU A 104 3.88 -3.16 -6.41
C LEU A 104 3.02 -3.24 -5.15
N ALA A 105 3.14 -4.31 -4.36
CA ALA A 105 2.46 -4.46 -3.08
C ALA A 105 2.76 -3.28 -2.13
N LYS A 106 4.03 -2.88 -2.02
CA LYS A 106 4.46 -1.75 -1.16
C LYS A 106 3.82 -0.43 -1.59
N ILE A 107 3.87 -0.09 -2.88
CA ILE A 107 3.26 1.13 -3.41
C ILE A 107 1.74 1.16 -3.18
N LEU A 108 1.06 0.02 -3.29
CA LEU A 108 -0.37 -0.05 -3.00
C LEU A 108 -0.66 0.21 -1.50
N LEU A 109 0.19 -0.28 -0.59
CA LEU A 109 0.08 0.03 0.84
C LEU A 109 0.31 1.50 1.17
N GLU A 110 1.26 2.16 0.49
CA GLU A 110 1.50 3.60 0.62
C GLU A 110 0.26 4.43 0.27
N ASN A 111 -0.62 3.88 -0.56
CA ASN A 111 -1.91 4.46 -0.95
C ASN A 111 -1.79 5.94 -1.38
N PRO A 112 -0.91 6.29 -2.34
CA PRO A 112 -0.68 7.66 -2.77
C PRO A 112 -1.94 8.27 -3.41
N ALA A 113 -2.11 9.60 -3.32
CA ALA A 113 -3.24 10.29 -3.96
C ALA A 113 -3.24 10.13 -5.50
N PHE A 114 -2.07 9.91 -6.11
CA PHE A 114 -1.89 9.63 -7.53
C PHE A 114 -0.93 8.46 -7.74
N LEU A 115 -1.43 7.40 -8.35
CA LEU A 115 -0.71 6.15 -8.61
C LEU A 115 -0.42 6.02 -10.09
N ILE A 116 0.84 5.78 -10.46
CA ILE A 116 1.25 5.50 -11.84
C ILE A 116 1.77 4.07 -11.91
N LEU A 117 1.16 3.26 -12.77
CA LEU A 117 1.50 1.87 -13.00
C LEU A 117 1.89 1.66 -14.46
N ASP A 118 3.06 1.10 -14.68
CA ASP A 118 3.56 0.72 -16.01
C ASP A 118 3.64 -0.80 -16.10
N GLU A 119 2.82 -1.39 -16.98
CA GLU A 119 2.67 -2.83 -17.19
C GLU A 119 2.51 -3.64 -15.89
N PRO A 120 1.56 -3.27 -14.98
CA PRO A 120 1.47 -3.87 -13.65
C PRO A 120 1.02 -5.34 -13.67
N THR A 121 0.53 -5.83 -14.80
CA THR A 121 0.06 -7.20 -14.99
C THR A 121 1.20 -8.17 -15.29
N ASN A 122 2.39 -7.67 -15.64
CA ASN A 122 3.54 -8.50 -15.93
C ASN A 122 3.93 -9.35 -14.71
N HIS A 123 4.20 -10.62 -14.95
CA HIS A 123 4.61 -11.60 -13.92
C HIS A 123 3.55 -11.92 -12.86
N LEU A 124 2.28 -11.52 -13.06
CA LEU A 124 1.16 -11.88 -12.19
C LEU A 124 0.48 -13.16 -12.70
N ASP A 125 0.14 -14.04 -11.76
CA ASP A 125 -0.80 -15.12 -12.05
C ASP A 125 -2.26 -14.60 -12.03
N ILE A 126 -3.18 -15.41 -12.51
CA ILE A 126 -4.59 -15.03 -12.68
C ILE A 126 -5.23 -14.61 -11.35
N GLU A 127 -4.91 -15.28 -10.26
CA GLU A 127 -5.52 -14.97 -8.95
C GLU A 127 -5.01 -13.64 -8.41
N THR A 128 -3.70 -13.38 -8.51
CA THR A 128 -3.09 -12.09 -8.16
C THR A 128 -3.64 -10.96 -9.03
N LEU A 129 -3.83 -11.22 -10.33
CA LEU A 129 -4.43 -10.25 -11.25
C LEU A 129 -5.86 -9.89 -10.84
N LEU A 130 -6.70 -10.88 -10.54
CA LEU A 130 -8.08 -10.66 -10.08
C LEU A 130 -8.12 -9.88 -8.76
N TRP A 131 -7.21 -10.19 -7.84
CA TRP A 131 -7.08 -9.45 -6.60
C TRP A 131 -6.70 -7.97 -6.87
N LEU A 132 -5.71 -7.74 -7.74
CA LEU A 132 -5.27 -6.39 -8.13
C LEU A 132 -6.40 -5.59 -8.80
N GLU A 133 -7.15 -6.20 -9.72
CA GLU A 133 -8.33 -5.57 -10.34
C GLU A 133 -9.33 -5.10 -9.28
N ASN A 134 -9.65 -5.96 -8.31
CA ASN A 134 -10.59 -5.61 -7.24
C ASN A 134 -10.04 -4.51 -6.32
N TYR A 135 -8.74 -4.53 -6.02
CA TYR A 135 -8.09 -3.49 -5.24
C TYR A 135 -8.16 -2.14 -5.94
N LEU A 136 -7.78 -2.08 -7.23
CA LEU A 136 -7.75 -0.85 -8.01
C LEU A 136 -9.15 -0.27 -8.28
N LYS A 137 -10.18 -1.10 -8.42
CA LYS A 137 -11.58 -0.63 -8.52
C LYS A 137 -12.05 0.15 -7.28
N ASN A 138 -11.52 -0.20 -6.11
CA ASN A 138 -11.85 0.44 -4.85
C ASN A 138 -10.84 1.52 -4.44
N TYR A 139 -9.86 1.80 -5.29
CA TYR A 139 -8.84 2.79 -5.01
C TYR A 139 -9.45 4.20 -5.04
N ARG A 140 -9.15 5.00 -4.00
CA ARG A 140 -9.74 6.34 -3.87
C ARG A 140 -8.95 7.45 -4.55
N GLY A 141 -7.67 7.21 -4.85
CA GLY A 141 -6.81 8.16 -5.57
C GLY A 141 -7.01 8.10 -7.08
N ALA A 142 -6.36 9.01 -7.80
CA ALA A 142 -6.27 8.93 -9.25
C ALA A 142 -5.25 7.86 -9.67
N ILE A 143 -5.55 7.12 -10.73
CA ILE A 143 -4.67 6.07 -11.25
C ILE A 143 -4.39 6.35 -12.73
N LEU A 144 -3.12 6.31 -13.11
CA LEU A 144 -2.68 6.26 -14.49
C LEU A 144 -2.03 4.91 -14.75
N ILE A 145 -2.55 4.16 -15.72
CA ILE A 145 -2.07 2.83 -16.07
C ILE A 145 -1.63 2.82 -17.52
N VAL A 146 -0.44 2.28 -17.76
CA VAL A 146 0.04 1.86 -19.09
C VAL A 146 0.01 0.34 -19.11
N SER A 147 -0.73 -0.27 -20.03
CA SER A 147 -0.78 -1.73 -20.17
C SER A 147 -1.18 -2.14 -21.58
N HIS A 148 -0.71 -3.31 -21.98
CA HIS A 148 -1.15 -4.02 -23.19
C HIS A 148 -2.31 -4.98 -22.92
N ASP A 149 -2.65 -5.25 -21.67
CA ASP A 149 -3.75 -6.11 -21.28
C ASP A 149 -5.09 -5.36 -21.36
N ARG A 150 -5.79 -5.54 -22.47
CA ARG A 150 -7.08 -4.89 -22.74
C ARG A 150 -8.16 -5.31 -21.74
N TYR A 151 -8.16 -6.57 -21.29
CA TYR A 151 -9.14 -7.06 -20.32
C TYR A 151 -8.94 -6.40 -18.95
N PHE A 152 -7.69 -6.27 -18.55
CA PHE A 152 -7.36 -5.55 -17.32
C PHE A 152 -7.79 -4.08 -17.41
N LEU A 153 -7.43 -3.38 -18.50
CA LEU A 153 -7.84 -1.99 -18.71
C LEU A 153 -9.35 -1.82 -18.67
N ASP A 154 -10.11 -2.69 -19.36
CA ASP A 154 -11.58 -2.65 -19.36
C ASP A 154 -12.21 -2.81 -17.97
N LYS A 155 -11.52 -3.46 -17.05
CA LYS A 155 -12.00 -3.70 -15.69
C LYS A 155 -11.72 -2.53 -14.73
N VAL A 156 -10.61 -1.82 -14.92
CA VAL A 156 -10.11 -0.86 -13.93
C VAL A 156 -10.15 0.59 -14.39
N THR A 157 -10.26 0.86 -15.71
CA THR A 157 -10.24 2.24 -16.24
C THR A 157 -11.63 2.80 -16.50
N THR A 158 -11.75 4.10 -16.31
CA THR A 158 -12.96 4.90 -16.62
C THR A 158 -12.74 5.85 -17.80
N GLU A 159 -11.48 6.11 -18.13
CA GLU A 159 -11.04 6.95 -19.24
C GLU A 159 -9.85 6.30 -19.92
N THR A 160 -9.72 6.48 -21.23
CA THR A 160 -8.61 5.99 -22.03
C THR A 160 -7.89 7.15 -22.69
N LEU A 161 -6.57 7.16 -22.64
CA LEU A 161 -5.71 8.11 -23.32
C LEU A 161 -4.94 7.37 -24.42
N GLU A 162 -5.14 7.75 -25.67
CA GLU A 162 -4.37 7.22 -26.80
C GLU A 162 -3.28 8.18 -27.21
N LEU A 163 -2.02 7.71 -27.17
CA LEU A 163 -0.87 8.46 -27.66
C LEU A 163 -0.47 7.92 -29.02
N SER A 164 -0.76 8.69 -30.08
CA SER A 164 -0.43 8.34 -31.46
C SER A 164 0.23 9.50 -32.18
N ARG A 165 1.40 9.27 -32.80
CA ARG A 165 2.14 10.26 -33.62
C ARG A 165 2.36 11.60 -32.90
N GLY A 166 2.65 11.55 -31.58
CA GLY A 166 2.86 12.77 -30.76
C GLY A 166 1.60 13.54 -30.40
N LYS A 167 0.42 13.02 -30.67
CA LYS A 167 -0.87 13.56 -30.28
C LYS A 167 -1.49 12.68 -29.20
N LEU A 168 -2.10 13.32 -28.21
CA LEU A 168 -2.84 12.65 -27.14
C LEU A 168 -4.34 12.86 -27.39
N GLU A 169 -5.07 11.76 -27.52
CA GLU A 169 -6.53 11.77 -27.65
C GLU A 169 -7.15 11.12 -26.41
N LYS A 170 -8.22 11.74 -25.89
CA LYS A 170 -8.91 11.27 -24.69
C LYS A 170 -10.28 10.71 -25.08
N TYR A 171 -10.57 9.52 -24.59
CA TYR A 171 -11.85 8.84 -24.73
C TYR A 171 -12.47 8.63 -23.34
N ILE A 172 -13.77 8.93 -23.21
CA ILE A 172 -14.52 8.66 -21.99
C ILE A 172 -15.09 7.24 -22.09
N GLY A 173 -14.69 6.39 -21.17
CA GLY A 173 -15.05 4.99 -21.13
C GLY A 173 -13.84 4.08 -20.90
N ASN A 174 -14.11 2.78 -20.77
CA ASN A 174 -13.06 1.78 -20.78
C ASN A 174 -12.49 1.58 -22.20
N TYR A 175 -11.45 0.75 -22.31
CA TYR A 175 -10.73 0.54 -23.56
C TYR A 175 -11.61 0.01 -24.72
N SER A 176 -12.66 -0.78 -24.43
CA SER A 176 -13.54 -1.39 -25.43
C SER A 176 -14.72 -0.52 -25.85
N LYS A 177 -14.96 0.63 -25.22
CA LYS A 177 -15.97 1.63 -25.59
C LYS A 177 -15.40 2.74 -26.41
#